data_41f6624fd20fa582ab5aebac7f4c4b3c
#
_entry.id   41f6624fd20fa582ab5aebac7f4c4b3c
#
_cell.length_a   1.000
_cell.length_b   1.000
_cell.length_c   1.000
_cell.angle_alpha   90.00
_cell.angle_beta   90.00
_cell.angle_gamma   90.00
#
_symmetry.space_group_name_H-M   'P 1'
#
loop_
_entity.id
_entity.type
_entity.pdbx_description
1 polymer ?
#
loop_
_entity_poly.entity_id
_entity_poly.type
_entity_poly.pdbx_seq_one_letter_code
_entity_poly.pdbx_strand_id
1 'polypeptide(L)'
;MIRPCLAAFAAFFLITSTAGAHDTSGGSASKVTLVYQHELPNVPGKSMKGVLVEYGPGGFSDAHTHPDSAFIYATVLEGSVLSQVNDGPVEEYKAGESFSEYPGDRHGVSKNGSDTKPAKLLAVFVVDTAQTQLTYPIKK
;
A
#
# COMPACT_ATOMS: atom_id res chain seq x y z
N MET A 1 15.51 43.76 57.94
CA MET A 1 15.04 42.35 57.81
C MET A 1 14.31 42.24 56.53
N ILE A 2 14.93 41.70 55.47
CA ILE A 2 14.37 41.60 54.12
C ILE A 2 14.19 40.10 53.86
N ARG A 3 12.95 39.66 53.66
CA ARG A 3 12.61 38.28 53.29
C ARG A 3 12.65 38.13 51.75
N PRO A 4 13.30 37.13 51.19
CA PRO A 4 13.20 36.87 49.77
C PRO A 4 11.95 35.99 49.46
N CYS A 5 11.15 36.44 48.50
CA CYS A 5 10.09 35.65 47.86
C CYS A 5 10.69 34.61 46.92
N LEU A 6 10.45 33.33 47.16
CA LEU A 6 10.72 32.24 46.25
C LEU A 6 9.58 32.20 45.22
N ALA A 7 9.90 32.49 43.96
CA ALA A 7 9.00 32.26 42.84
C ALA A 7 9.20 30.81 42.32
N ALA A 8 8.20 29.97 42.47
CA ALA A 8 8.18 28.62 41.90
C ALA A 8 7.77 28.71 40.42
N PHE A 9 8.69 28.40 39.51
CA PHE A 9 8.40 28.22 38.10
C PHE A 9 7.85 26.82 37.90
N ALA A 10 6.57 26.70 37.59
CA ALA A 10 5.95 25.46 37.12
C ALA A 10 6.21 25.30 35.61
N ALA A 11 7.09 24.37 35.27
CA ALA A 11 7.32 23.99 33.87
C ALA A 11 6.14 23.11 33.38
N PHE A 12 5.33 23.67 32.52
CA PHE A 12 4.28 22.92 31.81
C PHE A 12 4.93 22.14 30.66
N PHE A 13 5.05 20.82 30.80
CA PHE A 13 5.44 19.93 29.72
C PHE A 13 4.21 19.70 28.81
N LEU A 14 4.19 20.32 27.64
CA LEU A 14 3.24 19.97 26.59
C LEU A 14 3.69 18.64 25.97
N ILE A 15 2.96 17.57 26.27
CA ILE A 15 3.09 16.29 25.56
C ILE A 15 2.29 16.43 24.27
N THR A 16 2.95 16.66 23.15
CA THR A 16 2.34 16.57 21.83
C THR A 16 2.24 15.09 21.45
N SER A 17 1.04 14.53 21.61
CA SER A 17 0.70 13.22 21.05
C SER A 17 0.63 13.34 19.54
N THR A 18 1.64 12.86 18.82
CA THR A 18 1.54 12.60 17.38
C THR A 18 0.64 11.39 17.20
N ALA A 19 -0.60 11.61 16.77
CA ALA A 19 -1.45 10.54 16.27
C ALA A 19 -0.81 10.00 14.98
N GLY A 20 -0.09 8.91 15.10
CA GLY A 20 0.35 8.13 13.95
C GLY A 20 -0.89 7.55 13.27
N ALA A 21 -1.13 7.91 12.02
CA ALA A 21 -2.09 7.21 11.18
C ALA A 21 -1.60 5.76 11.05
N HIS A 22 -2.33 4.82 11.68
CA HIS A 22 -2.13 3.40 11.47
C HIS A 22 -2.72 3.07 10.09
N ASP A 23 -1.87 2.99 9.07
CA ASP A 23 -2.18 2.28 7.83
C ASP A 23 -2.24 0.77 8.15
N THR A 24 -3.45 0.26 8.36
CA THR A 24 -3.70 -1.16 8.62
C THR A 24 -4.10 -1.88 7.35
N SER A 25 -3.20 -1.99 6.38
CA SER A 25 -3.37 -2.92 5.26
C SER A 25 -2.03 -3.29 4.64
N GLY A 26 -1.23 -3.99 5.38
CA GLY A 26 0.00 -4.54 4.86
C GLY A 26 0.45 -5.69 5.72
N GLY A 27 0.85 -6.77 5.11
CA GLY A 27 1.59 -7.81 5.79
C GLY A 27 2.87 -7.26 6.42
N SER A 28 3.59 -8.08 7.13
CA SER A 28 4.84 -7.69 7.79
C SER A 28 5.78 -6.96 6.82
N ALA A 29 6.25 -5.77 7.21
CA ALA A 29 7.19 -4.93 6.47
C ALA A 29 6.74 -4.50 5.06
N SER A 30 5.47 -4.15 4.87
CA SER A 30 4.96 -3.52 3.65
C SER A 30 4.37 -2.13 3.94
N LYS A 31 4.49 -1.23 2.96
CA LYS A 31 3.88 0.11 2.97
C LYS A 31 3.16 0.34 1.66
N VAL A 32 1.90 0.77 1.73
CA VAL A 32 1.04 1.04 0.58
C VAL A 32 0.70 2.53 0.54
N THR A 33 0.95 3.18 -0.59
CA THR A 33 0.74 4.63 -0.75
C THR A 33 0.01 4.91 -2.06
N LEU A 34 -1.10 5.65 -2.00
CA LEU A 34 -1.73 6.23 -3.19
C LEU A 34 -0.86 7.39 -3.68
N VAL A 35 -0.20 7.21 -4.82
CA VAL A 35 0.76 8.20 -5.38
C VAL A 35 0.18 9.00 -6.55
N TYR A 36 -0.93 8.53 -7.14
CA TYR A 36 -1.60 9.18 -8.25
C TYR A 36 -3.09 8.88 -8.25
N GLN A 37 -3.90 9.89 -8.60
CA GLN A 37 -5.32 9.70 -8.88
C GLN A 37 -5.82 10.78 -9.85
N HIS A 38 -6.53 10.36 -10.89
CA HIS A 38 -7.17 11.27 -11.84
C HIS A 38 -8.38 10.59 -12.49
N GLU A 39 -9.47 11.34 -12.66
CA GLU A 39 -10.59 10.89 -13.50
C GLU A 39 -10.16 10.82 -14.94
N LEU A 40 -10.59 9.77 -15.66
CA LEU A 40 -10.25 9.60 -17.06
C LEU A 40 -11.17 10.47 -17.92
N PRO A 41 -10.65 11.51 -18.62
CA PRO A 41 -11.50 12.43 -19.39
C PRO A 41 -12.17 11.75 -20.60
N ASN A 42 -11.61 10.65 -21.07
CA ASN A 42 -12.08 9.88 -22.21
C ASN A 42 -12.87 8.63 -21.84
N VAL A 43 -13.01 8.31 -20.56
CA VAL A 43 -13.78 7.17 -20.04
C VAL A 43 -14.63 7.65 -18.86
N PRO A 44 -15.82 8.24 -19.10
CA PRO A 44 -16.66 8.78 -18.04
C PRO A 44 -16.94 7.75 -16.93
N GLY A 45 -16.87 8.21 -15.67
CA GLY A 45 -17.11 7.39 -14.48
C GLY A 45 -15.93 6.50 -14.07
N LYS A 46 -14.82 6.53 -14.79
CA LYS A 46 -13.59 5.80 -14.44
C LYS A 46 -12.46 6.76 -14.04
N SER A 47 -11.61 6.25 -13.16
CA SER A 47 -10.39 6.92 -12.71
C SER A 47 -9.18 6.01 -12.88
N MET A 48 -8.04 6.62 -13.12
CA MET A 48 -6.73 5.98 -12.96
C MET A 48 -6.22 6.27 -11.56
N LYS A 49 -5.79 5.23 -10.84
CA LYS A 49 -5.17 5.37 -9.51
C LYS A 49 -3.85 4.61 -9.50
N GLY A 50 -2.78 5.29 -9.13
CA GLY A 50 -1.45 4.69 -8.95
C GLY A 50 -1.19 4.40 -7.48
N VAL A 51 -0.89 3.15 -7.14
CA VAL A 51 -0.59 2.69 -5.78
C VAL A 51 0.84 2.16 -5.76
N LEU A 52 1.69 2.79 -4.97
CA LEU A 52 3.05 2.31 -4.70
C LEU A 52 3.02 1.36 -3.51
N VAL A 53 3.53 0.15 -3.72
CA VAL A 53 3.73 -0.86 -2.67
C VAL A 53 5.23 -1.04 -2.47
N GLU A 54 5.69 -0.75 -1.25
CA GLU A 54 7.09 -0.88 -0.85
C GLU A 54 7.19 -2.05 0.14
N TYR A 55 7.95 -3.06 -0.24
CA TYR A 55 8.23 -4.24 0.60
C TYR A 55 9.63 -4.13 1.19
N GLY A 56 9.74 -4.20 2.52
CA GLY A 56 11.00 -4.52 3.17
C GLY A 56 11.45 -5.96 2.86
N PRO A 57 12.64 -6.36 3.31
CA PRO A 57 13.11 -7.74 3.19
C PRO A 57 12.09 -8.73 3.76
N GLY A 58 11.70 -9.76 2.97
CA GLY A 58 10.68 -10.73 3.35
C GLY A 58 9.26 -10.19 3.49
N GLY A 59 9.02 -8.91 3.15
CA GLY A 59 7.72 -8.25 3.26
C GLY A 59 6.67 -8.83 2.30
N PHE A 60 5.40 -8.76 2.69
CA PHE A 60 4.28 -9.28 1.90
C PHE A 60 2.99 -8.51 2.15
N SER A 61 2.04 -8.65 1.25
CA SER A 61 0.63 -8.28 1.43
C SER A 61 -0.19 -9.53 1.66
N ASP A 62 -1.18 -9.45 2.55
CA ASP A 62 -2.14 -10.55 2.76
C ASP A 62 -2.92 -10.83 1.47
N ALA A 63 -3.38 -12.09 1.32
CA ALA A 63 -4.23 -12.47 0.20
C ALA A 63 -5.50 -11.61 0.16
N HIS A 64 -5.83 -11.07 -1.02
CA HIS A 64 -6.89 -10.07 -1.18
C HIS A 64 -7.52 -10.15 -2.56
N THR A 65 -8.64 -9.43 -2.69
CA THR A 65 -9.28 -9.11 -3.96
C THR A 65 -9.31 -7.59 -4.14
N HIS A 66 -9.60 -7.16 -5.34
CA HIS A 66 -9.82 -5.77 -5.71
C HIS A 66 -11.29 -5.53 -6.07
N PRO A 67 -11.77 -4.26 -6.20
CA PRO A 67 -13.11 -3.99 -6.67
C PRO A 67 -13.41 -4.66 -8.01
N ASP A 68 -14.61 -5.18 -8.18
CA ASP A 68 -15.05 -5.81 -9.44
C ASP A 68 -15.02 -4.87 -10.67
N SER A 69 -14.92 -3.56 -10.42
CA SER A 69 -14.72 -2.56 -11.49
C SER A 69 -13.25 -2.32 -11.86
N ALA A 70 -12.30 -2.93 -11.13
CA ALA A 70 -10.89 -2.65 -11.28
C ALA A 70 -10.21 -3.55 -12.32
N PHE A 71 -9.52 -2.95 -13.28
CA PHE A 71 -8.45 -3.57 -14.03
C PHE A 71 -7.12 -3.00 -13.54
N ILE A 72 -6.12 -3.84 -13.33
CA ILE A 72 -4.85 -3.44 -12.73
C ILE A 72 -3.70 -3.84 -13.65
N TYR A 73 -2.81 -2.89 -13.91
CA TYR A 73 -1.49 -3.10 -14.46
C TYR A 73 -0.47 -2.91 -13.33
N ALA A 74 0.25 -3.97 -12.98
CA ALA A 74 1.27 -3.94 -11.94
C ALA A 74 2.67 -4.10 -12.56
N THR A 75 3.60 -3.21 -12.20
CA THR A 75 4.98 -3.25 -12.69
C THR A 75 5.97 -3.15 -11.53
N VAL A 76 7.02 -3.98 -11.57
CA VAL A 76 8.08 -3.95 -10.56
C VAL A 76 9.06 -2.83 -10.88
N LEU A 77 9.26 -1.94 -9.91
CA LEU A 77 10.19 -0.80 -10.03
C LEU A 77 11.57 -1.12 -9.46
N GLU A 78 11.63 -1.98 -8.43
CA GLU A 78 12.88 -2.30 -7.72
C GLU A 78 12.81 -3.73 -7.17
N GLY A 79 13.90 -4.47 -7.22
CA GLY A 79 14.00 -5.84 -6.70
C GLY A 79 13.21 -6.85 -7.51
N SER A 80 12.56 -7.79 -6.83
CA SER A 80 11.61 -8.74 -7.42
C SER A 80 10.41 -8.97 -6.52
N VAL A 81 9.27 -9.29 -7.14
CA VAL A 81 8.01 -9.58 -6.46
C VAL A 81 7.51 -10.96 -6.92
N LEU A 82 7.15 -11.80 -5.95
CA LEU A 82 6.42 -13.04 -6.20
C LEU A 82 4.94 -12.74 -6.19
N SER A 83 4.24 -13.11 -7.25
CA SER A 83 2.81 -12.88 -7.43
C SER A 83 2.09 -14.17 -7.82
N GLN A 84 0.88 -14.36 -7.29
CA GLN A 84 -0.05 -15.40 -7.71
C GLN A 84 -1.43 -14.79 -7.90
N VAL A 85 -1.94 -14.85 -9.11
CA VAL A 85 -3.31 -14.43 -9.45
C VAL A 85 -4.16 -15.68 -9.66
N ASN A 86 -5.29 -15.74 -8.98
CA ASN A 86 -6.20 -16.89 -8.93
C ASN A 86 -5.48 -18.17 -8.47
N ASP A 87 -5.76 -19.30 -9.13
CA ASP A 87 -5.14 -20.60 -8.85
C ASP A 87 -3.95 -20.90 -9.79
N GLY A 88 -3.40 -19.86 -10.42
CA GLY A 88 -2.21 -19.97 -11.26
C GLY A 88 -0.94 -20.26 -10.46
N PRO A 89 0.21 -20.44 -11.13
CA PRO A 89 1.49 -20.61 -10.44
C PRO A 89 1.90 -19.32 -9.73
N VAL A 90 2.75 -19.45 -8.72
CA VAL A 90 3.49 -18.31 -8.17
C VAL A 90 4.60 -17.96 -9.17
N GLU A 91 4.59 -16.75 -9.69
CA GLU A 91 5.59 -16.26 -10.64
C GLU A 91 6.44 -15.16 -10.00
N GLU A 92 7.72 -15.10 -10.38
CA GLU A 92 8.63 -14.03 -9.99
C GLU A 92 8.72 -12.98 -11.09
N TYR A 93 8.44 -11.72 -10.73
CA TYR A 93 8.59 -10.55 -11.61
C TYR A 93 9.73 -9.68 -11.08
N LYS A 94 10.68 -9.37 -11.94
CA LYS A 94 11.85 -8.53 -11.66
C LYS A 94 11.60 -7.08 -12.10
N ALA A 95 12.46 -6.17 -11.67
CA ALA A 95 12.38 -4.76 -12.06
C ALA A 95 12.26 -4.61 -13.58
N GLY A 96 11.22 -3.87 -14.03
CA GLY A 96 10.84 -3.70 -15.43
C GLY A 96 9.82 -4.72 -15.96
N GLU A 97 9.56 -5.82 -15.25
CA GLU A 97 8.54 -6.80 -15.61
C GLU A 97 7.18 -6.43 -15.00
N SER A 98 6.11 -6.95 -15.58
CA SER A 98 4.73 -6.58 -15.22
C SER A 98 3.76 -7.74 -15.36
N PHE A 99 2.64 -7.63 -14.67
CA PHE A 99 1.49 -8.51 -14.79
C PHE A 99 0.19 -7.70 -14.71
N SER A 100 -0.94 -8.34 -14.99
CA SER A 100 -2.27 -7.74 -14.88
C SER A 100 -3.17 -8.54 -13.97
N GLU A 101 -4.10 -7.83 -13.33
CA GLU A 101 -5.21 -8.41 -12.60
C GLU A 101 -6.52 -7.91 -13.21
N TYR A 102 -7.44 -8.83 -13.50
CA TYR A 102 -8.73 -8.53 -14.09
C TYR A 102 -9.80 -8.35 -13.01
N PRO A 103 -10.95 -7.71 -13.37
CA PRO A 103 -12.08 -7.64 -12.46
C PRO A 103 -12.45 -9.02 -11.90
N GLY A 104 -12.54 -9.11 -10.56
CA GLY A 104 -12.86 -10.36 -9.86
C GLY A 104 -11.69 -11.30 -9.60
N ASP A 105 -10.48 -10.99 -10.06
CA ASP A 105 -9.30 -11.79 -9.76
C ASP A 105 -8.97 -11.77 -8.26
N ARG A 106 -8.40 -12.90 -7.81
CA ARG A 106 -7.90 -13.08 -6.45
C ARG A 106 -6.37 -13.01 -6.46
N HIS A 107 -5.80 -12.07 -5.75
CA HIS A 107 -4.35 -11.96 -5.55
C HIS A 107 -3.95 -12.78 -4.32
N GLY A 108 -3.59 -14.04 -4.56
CA GLY A 108 -3.29 -15.01 -3.48
C GLY A 108 -1.92 -14.81 -2.85
N VAL A 109 -0.93 -14.41 -3.64
CA VAL A 109 0.44 -14.13 -3.20
C VAL A 109 0.90 -12.80 -3.78
N SER A 110 1.38 -11.90 -2.91
CA SER A 110 2.08 -10.67 -3.29
C SER A 110 3.15 -10.40 -2.24
N LYS A 111 4.41 -10.71 -2.56
CA LYS A 111 5.50 -10.59 -1.59
C LYS A 111 6.83 -10.28 -2.25
N ASN A 112 7.76 -9.73 -1.46
CA ASN A 112 9.15 -9.57 -1.86
C ASN A 112 9.78 -10.94 -2.21
N GLY A 113 10.47 -11.02 -3.34
CA GLY A 113 11.25 -12.21 -3.73
C GLY A 113 12.55 -12.38 -2.95
N SER A 114 12.93 -11.40 -2.11
CA SER A 114 14.18 -11.39 -1.34
C SER A 114 13.93 -11.19 0.16
N ASP A 115 14.64 -11.98 0.97
CA ASP A 115 14.64 -11.83 2.43
C ASP A 115 15.71 -10.83 2.93
N THR A 116 16.50 -10.25 2.03
CA THR A 116 17.63 -9.37 2.39
C THR A 116 17.62 -8.01 1.70
N LYS A 117 16.85 -7.84 0.62
CA LYS A 117 16.78 -6.61 -0.17
C LYS A 117 15.33 -6.12 -0.28
N PRO A 118 15.08 -4.80 -0.38
CA PRO A 118 13.75 -4.27 -0.60
C PRO A 118 13.24 -4.55 -2.01
N ALA A 119 11.92 -4.44 -2.20
CA ALA A 119 11.27 -4.43 -3.50
C ALA A 119 10.20 -3.34 -3.57
N LYS A 120 9.91 -2.85 -4.78
CA LYS A 120 8.86 -1.86 -5.04
C LYS A 120 8.02 -2.28 -6.23
N LEU A 121 6.72 -2.18 -6.07
CA LEU A 121 5.70 -2.45 -7.08
C LEU A 121 4.83 -1.21 -7.27
N LEU A 122 4.59 -0.81 -8.51
CA LEU A 122 3.57 0.18 -8.86
C LEU A 122 2.37 -0.54 -9.45
N ALA A 123 1.23 -0.48 -8.76
CA ALA A 123 -0.04 -0.99 -9.25
C ALA A 123 -0.90 0.18 -9.77
N VAL A 124 -1.25 0.14 -11.05
CA VAL A 124 -2.06 1.14 -11.72
C VAL A 124 -3.45 0.58 -11.96
N PHE A 125 -4.44 1.17 -11.31
CA PHE A 125 -5.84 0.79 -11.38
C PHE A 125 -6.58 1.66 -12.39
N VAL A 126 -7.39 1.04 -13.23
CA VAL A 126 -8.54 1.68 -13.88
C VAL A 126 -9.77 1.15 -13.18
N VAL A 127 -10.50 2.01 -12.48
CA VAL A 127 -11.56 1.63 -11.54
C VAL A 127 -12.67 2.68 -11.53
N ASP A 128 -13.85 2.33 -11.05
CA ASP A 128 -14.93 3.32 -10.88
C ASP A 128 -14.47 4.51 -10.02
N THR A 129 -14.78 5.73 -10.47
CA THR A 129 -14.34 6.96 -9.80
C THR A 129 -14.80 7.02 -8.35
N ALA A 130 -16.01 6.54 -8.05
CA ALA A 130 -16.58 6.51 -6.71
C ALA A 130 -15.92 5.47 -5.77
N GLN A 131 -15.10 4.58 -6.32
CA GLN A 131 -14.47 3.50 -5.54
C GLN A 131 -13.31 4.05 -4.71
N THR A 132 -13.45 4.02 -3.39
CA THR A 132 -12.45 4.53 -2.43
C THR A 132 -11.59 3.43 -1.84
N GLN A 133 -12.17 2.25 -1.58
CA GLN A 133 -11.43 1.09 -1.08
C GLN A 133 -10.94 0.23 -2.25
N LEU A 134 -9.63 0.02 -2.36
CA LEU A 134 -9.01 -0.68 -3.49
C LEU A 134 -8.63 -2.15 -3.18
N THR A 135 -8.72 -2.57 -1.93
CA THR A 135 -8.28 -3.89 -1.48
C THR A 135 -9.23 -4.45 -0.43
N TYR A 136 -9.61 -5.71 -0.58
CA TYR A 136 -10.49 -6.44 0.33
C TYR A 136 -9.78 -7.72 0.78
N PRO A 137 -9.41 -7.87 2.08
CA PRO A 137 -8.76 -9.07 2.57
C PRO A 137 -9.62 -10.31 2.38
N ILE A 138 -9.02 -11.40 1.93
CA ILE A 138 -9.66 -12.71 1.88
C ILE A 138 -9.60 -13.31 3.28
N LYS A 139 -10.77 -13.50 3.90
CA LYS A 139 -10.85 -14.19 5.20
C LYS A 139 -10.52 -15.67 4.99
N LYS A 140 -9.61 -16.18 5.81
CA LYS A 140 -9.32 -17.62 5.91
C LYS A 140 -10.44 -18.38 6.56
#